data_4c38a3051c80ce136220ecdb6da362c6
#
_entry.id   4c38a3051c80ce136220ecdb6da362c6
#
_cell.length_a   1.000
_cell.length_b   1.000
_cell.length_c   1.000
_cell.angle_alpha   90.00
_cell.angle_beta   90.00
_cell.angle_gamma   90.00
#
_symmetry.space_group_name_H-M   'P 1'
#
loop_
_entity.id
_entity.type
_entity.pdbx_description
1 polymer ?
#
loop_
_entity_poly.entity_id
_entity_poly.type
_entity_poly.pdbx_seq_one_letter_code
_entity_poly.pdbx_strand_id
1 'polypeptide(L)'
;MLFGIKLPPLRISARLMLANAAILVSMLLLTSLLTILGIYFSLYHQAELEIGRSIKETLLSMERSEKMRSDELPPLPSLRQQRARRELDPDWVMPPQFALQLYRDGALTPGVVLRIEDGNGVRVFDSEPHYPSVNEVQQHIVETPPFWASKALQVVFLNKFHMYYQTLSVQWKGKPYQLHFLRMITAERDFLHLLRNGLLLTNTLGILLALIACYYVSRQALHPLRTIIQTAREIEVTDLGRRIPMPPADDEMRELVVTINRMLERIESGFEQQRRFVSDASHELRTPVTVMLGYSDMLTRWGSEDEEILDEGIAAMRSEAENMKSLIERLLFLARADLNRQALNREIIDMAALLADVAQKGQLIATQHTLTLRENAPARICGDAVMIRQMLRIFLDNAAKYTPAGGKIFLASQREGDKLHVIVADTGIGIAPEHQAKVFDRFYRVDSSRAKAGVGGTGLGLAIARWIADAHGIRLTLTSEVGRGTTIHLYIPLAAEEKTAEKRP
;
A
#
# COMPACT_ATOMS: atom_id res chain seq x y z
N MET A 1 -11.33 17.06 -10.08
CA MET A 1 -12.76 16.89 -10.43
C MET A 1 -12.98 17.41 -11.85
N LEU A 2 -12.71 16.61 -12.86
CA LEU A 2 -12.96 16.94 -14.27
C LEU A 2 -13.86 15.80 -14.79
N PHE A 3 -15.04 16.17 -15.24
CA PHE A 3 -16.10 15.36 -15.86
C PHE A 3 -16.81 14.35 -14.94
N GLY A 4 -18.01 14.70 -14.53
CA GLY A 4 -18.99 13.87 -13.80
C GLY A 4 -19.59 12.71 -14.61
N ILE A 5 -18.78 12.00 -15.41
CA ILE A 5 -19.18 10.78 -16.09
C ILE A 5 -18.97 9.64 -15.09
N LYS A 6 -20.06 9.14 -14.46
CA LYS A 6 -20.06 7.86 -13.75
C LYS A 6 -19.83 6.74 -14.78
N LEU A 7 -18.57 6.48 -15.06
CA LEU A 7 -18.19 5.27 -15.80
C LEU A 7 -18.65 4.06 -15.00
N PRO A 8 -19.19 3.01 -15.66
CA PRO A 8 -19.50 1.75 -15.00
C PRO A 8 -18.28 1.24 -14.24
N PRO A 9 -18.42 0.41 -13.18
CA PRO A 9 -17.30 -0.04 -12.36
C PRO A 9 -16.35 -0.89 -13.20
N LEU A 10 -15.43 -0.20 -13.88
CA LEU A 10 -14.35 -0.83 -14.64
C LEU A 10 -13.46 -1.62 -13.66
N ARG A 11 -13.01 -2.79 -14.09
CA ARG A 11 -12.02 -3.58 -13.35
C ARG A 11 -10.78 -2.75 -13.06
N ILE A 12 -10.11 -2.96 -11.94
CA ILE A 12 -8.92 -2.21 -11.52
C ILE A 12 -7.85 -2.18 -12.62
N SER A 13 -7.65 -3.31 -13.33
CA SER A 13 -6.76 -3.41 -14.50
C SER A 13 -7.10 -2.42 -15.61
N ALA A 14 -8.40 -2.25 -15.92
CA ALA A 14 -8.84 -1.34 -16.97
C ALA A 14 -8.67 0.14 -16.54
N ARG A 15 -8.91 0.46 -15.27
CA ARG A 15 -8.67 1.81 -14.73
C ARG A 15 -7.19 2.18 -14.79
N LEU A 16 -6.31 1.26 -14.37
CA LEU A 16 -4.86 1.48 -14.38
C LEU A 16 -4.34 1.62 -15.82
N MET A 17 -4.80 0.76 -16.74
CA MET A 17 -4.49 0.85 -18.16
C MET A 17 -4.89 2.20 -18.75
N LEU A 18 -6.13 2.65 -18.50
CA LEU A 18 -6.63 3.93 -19.01
C LEU A 18 -5.89 5.13 -18.40
N ALA A 19 -5.55 5.09 -17.12
CA ALA A 19 -4.81 6.16 -16.47
C ALA A 19 -3.40 6.29 -17.05
N ASN A 20 -2.67 5.20 -17.19
CA ASN A 20 -1.33 5.20 -17.79
C ASN A 20 -1.35 5.61 -19.27
N ALA A 21 -2.32 5.10 -20.03
CA ALA A 21 -2.51 5.49 -21.43
C ALA A 21 -2.82 6.98 -21.55
N ALA A 22 -3.68 7.55 -20.71
CA ALA A 22 -4.00 8.97 -20.70
C ALA A 22 -2.77 9.84 -20.43
N ILE A 23 -1.91 9.44 -19.48
CA ILE A 23 -0.66 10.15 -19.19
C ILE A 23 0.27 10.14 -20.40
N LEU A 24 0.48 8.98 -21.03
CA LEU A 24 1.34 8.86 -22.21
C LEU A 24 0.79 9.67 -23.39
N VAL A 25 -0.50 9.60 -23.63
CA VAL A 25 -1.16 10.37 -24.71
C VAL A 25 -1.04 11.88 -24.46
N SER A 26 -1.28 12.33 -23.23
CA SER A 26 -1.15 13.75 -22.88
C SER A 26 0.29 14.26 -23.06
N MET A 27 1.29 13.45 -22.71
CA MET A 27 2.71 13.75 -22.89
C MET A 27 3.07 13.87 -24.39
N LEU A 28 2.60 12.94 -25.23
CA LEU A 28 2.81 12.97 -26.69
C LEU A 28 2.18 14.21 -27.32
N LEU A 29 0.96 14.55 -26.94
CA LEU A 29 0.28 15.74 -27.45
C LEU A 29 0.96 17.02 -26.99
N LEU A 30 1.39 17.09 -25.72
CA LEU A 30 2.09 18.25 -25.19
C LEU A 30 3.44 18.48 -25.89
N THR A 31 4.23 17.42 -26.06
CA THR A 31 5.52 17.52 -26.77
C THR A 31 5.34 17.97 -28.22
N SER A 32 4.34 17.47 -28.93
CA SER A 32 4.02 17.88 -30.30
C SER A 32 3.56 19.33 -30.36
N LEU A 33 2.74 19.76 -29.41
CA LEU A 33 2.32 21.16 -29.32
C LEU A 33 3.51 22.10 -29.10
N LEU A 34 4.38 21.76 -28.14
CA LEU A 34 5.57 22.55 -27.82
C LEU A 34 6.54 22.60 -29.02
N THR A 35 6.69 21.50 -29.75
CA THR A 35 7.53 21.44 -30.95
C THR A 35 6.99 22.38 -32.02
N ILE A 36 5.69 22.32 -32.32
CA ILE A 36 5.06 23.20 -33.33
C ILE A 36 5.19 24.67 -32.90
N LEU A 37 4.86 25.00 -31.65
CA LEU A 37 4.99 26.37 -31.13
C LEU A 37 6.42 26.88 -31.18
N GLY A 38 7.40 26.05 -30.80
CA GLY A 38 8.83 26.39 -30.84
C GLY A 38 9.31 26.70 -32.26
N ILE A 39 8.87 25.95 -33.28
CA ILE A 39 9.22 26.19 -34.67
C ILE A 39 8.55 27.47 -35.18
N TYR A 40 7.28 27.69 -34.89
CA TYR A 40 6.60 28.94 -35.23
C TYR A 40 7.32 30.17 -34.64
N PHE A 41 7.71 30.10 -33.39
CA PHE A 41 8.47 31.14 -32.70
C PHE A 41 9.83 31.39 -33.38
N SER A 42 10.55 30.30 -33.68
CA SER A 42 11.86 30.38 -34.34
C SER A 42 11.78 31.04 -35.75
N LEU A 43 10.80 30.62 -36.57
CA LEU A 43 10.59 31.17 -37.91
C LEU A 43 10.21 32.65 -37.87
N TYR A 44 9.35 33.02 -36.93
CA TYR A 44 8.96 34.43 -36.75
C TYR A 44 10.18 35.28 -36.36
N HIS A 45 10.94 34.83 -35.35
CA HIS A 45 12.11 35.56 -34.87
C HIS A 45 13.20 35.70 -35.94
N GLN A 46 13.41 34.64 -36.73
CA GLN A 46 14.33 34.69 -37.87
C GLN A 46 13.88 35.75 -38.93
N ALA A 47 12.59 35.77 -39.29
CA ALA A 47 12.06 36.74 -40.21
C ALA A 47 12.20 38.20 -39.71
N GLU A 48 11.98 38.41 -38.40
CA GLU A 48 12.18 39.72 -37.75
C GLU A 48 13.62 40.18 -37.83
N LEU A 49 14.60 39.28 -37.60
CA LEU A 49 16.00 39.57 -37.71
C LEU A 49 16.42 39.89 -39.16
N GLU A 50 15.91 39.14 -40.15
CA GLU A 50 16.22 39.36 -41.57
C GLU A 50 15.64 40.69 -42.08
N ILE A 51 14.39 41.00 -41.76
CA ILE A 51 13.76 42.29 -42.08
C ILE A 51 14.50 43.44 -41.37
N GLY A 52 14.80 43.28 -40.05
CA GLY A 52 15.54 44.29 -39.28
C GLY A 52 16.94 44.56 -39.86
N ARG A 53 17.63 43.52 -40.36
CA ARG A 53 18.91 43.68 -41.06
C ARG A 53 18.74 44.44 -42.36
N SER A 54 17.72 44.08 -43.17
CA SER A 54 17.40 44.77 -44.43
C SER A 54 17.07 46.25 -44.23
N ILE A 55 16.28 46.57 -43.19
CA ILE A 55 15.97 47.96 -42.80
C ILE A 55 17.28 48.72 -42.48
N LYS A 56 18.13 48.12 -41.61
CA LYS A 56 19.39 48.75 -41.21
C LYS A 56 20.32 49.03 -42.40
N GLU A 57 20.47 48.04 -43.28
CA GLU A 57 21.30 48.18 -44.49
C GLU A 57 20.75 49.25 -45.45
N THR A 58 19.41 49.32 -45.61
CA THR A 58 18.74 50.32 -46.38
C THR A 58 19.00 51.76 -45.84
N LEU A 59 18.83 51.95 -44.54
CA LEU A 59 19.05 53.23 -43.87
C LEU A 59 20.52 53.67 -43.99
N LEU A 60 21.47 52.74 -43.79
CA LEU A 60 22.90 53.00 -43.94
C LEU A 60 23.26 53.40 -45.40
N SER A 61 22.64 52.78 -46.40
CA SER A 61 22.79 53.11 -47.78
C SER A 61 22.22 54.50 -48.10
N MET A 62 21.09 54.84 -47.50
CA MET A 62 20.51 56.19 -47.64
C MET A 62 21.46 57.24 -47.06
N GLU A 63 21.99 57.04 -45.88
CA GLU A 63 22.93 57.97 -45.23
C GLU A 63 24.25 58.12 -46.02
N ARG A 64 24.80 57.00 -46.56
CA ARG A 64 25.99 57.02 -47.38
C ARG A 64 25.74 57.78 -48.65
N SER A 65 24.60 57.55 -49.38
CA SER A 65 24.27 58.24 -50.64
C SER A 65 23.95 59.69 -50.38
N GLU A 66 23.58 60.15 -49.25
CA GLU A 66 23.38 61.54 -48.87
C GLU A 66 24.71 62.29 -48.70
N LYS A 67 25.72 61.58 -48.15
CA LYS A 67 27.09 62.15 -47.92
C LYS A 67 28.00 62.05 -49.14
N MET A 68 27.67 61.29 -50.19
CA MET A 68 28.47 61.12 -51.38
C MET A 68 28.36 62.34 -52.30
N ARG A 69 29.46 62.66 -52.98
CA ARG A 69 29.46 63.64 -54.02
C ARG A 69 28.71 63.15 -55.26
N SER A 70 28.18 64.05 -56.07
CA SER A 70 27.35 63.73 -57.22
C SER A 70 28.06 62.82 -58.27
N ASP A 71 29.39 62.86 -58.34
CA ASP A 71 30.24 62.07 -59.23
C ASP A 71 30.53 60.62 -58.69
N GLU A 72 30.36 60.38 -57.40
CA GLU A 72 30.53 59.08 -56.74
C GLU A 72 29.26 58.25 -56.73
N LEU A 73 28.10 58.89 -56.98
CA LEU A 73 26.81 58.22 -56.97
C LEU A 73 26.65 57.35 -58.26
N PRO A 74 25.88 56.25 -58.19
CA PRO A 74 25.59 55.41 -59.34
C PRO A 74 25.09 56.27 -60.51
N PRO A 75 25.61 56.07 -61.70
CA PRO A 75 25.16 56.85 -62.85
C PRO A 75 23.70 56.56 -63.16
N LEU A 76 22.95 57.63 -63.39
CA LEU A 76 21.54 57.49 -63.75
C LEU A 76 21.41 56.74 -65.04
N PRO A 77 20.40 55.88 -65.24
CA PRO A 77 20.15 55.27 -66.55
C PRO A 77 20.07 56.34 -67.69
N SER A 78 20.68 56.07 -68.83
CA SER A 78 20.60 56.95 -69.94
C SER A 78 19.17 57.19 -70.45
N LEU A 79 18.88 58.33 -71.02
CA LEU A 79 17.53 58.62 -71.56
C LEU A 79 16.99 57.52 -72.46
N ARG A 80 17.88 56.85 -73.20
CA ARG A 80 17.53 55.72 -74.09
C ARG A 80 17.12 54.47 -73.25
N GLN A 81 17.79 54.21 -72.15
CA GLN A 81 17.45 53.12 -71.22
C GLN A 81 16.17 53.41 -70.45
N GLN A 82 15.94 54.66 -70.09
CA GLN A 82 14.71 55.11 -69.44
C GLN A 82 13.50 54.94 -70.36
N ARG A 83 13.63 55.31 -71.66
CA ARG A 83 12.59 55.10 -72.64
C ARG A 83 12.31 53.64 -72.91
N ALA A 84 13.30 52.82 -73.08
CA ALA A 84 13.14 51.37 -73.25
C ALA A 84 12.47 50.71 -72.06
N ARG A 85 12.77 51.14 -70.84
CA ARG A 85 12.11 50.63 -69.63
C ARG A 85 10.65 51.09 -69.51
N ARG A 86 10.32 52.33 -69.89
CA ARG A 86 8.92 52.79 -69.91
C ARG A 86 8.08 52.12 -70.98
N GLU A 87 8.69 51.69 -72.08
CA GLU A 87 8.00 50.90 -73.11
C GLU A 87 7.65 49.50 -72.64
N LEU A 88 8.46 48.93 -71.75
CA LEU A 88 8.23 47.64 -71.13
C LEU A 88 7.33 47.69 -69.88
N ASP A 89 7.37 48.78 -69.12
CA ASP A 89 6.59 49.06 -67.93
C ASP A 89 6.16 50.55 -67.96
N PRO A 90 4.92 50.86 -68.40
CA PRO A 90 4.42 52.24 -68.51
C PRO A 90 4.45 53.01 -67.15
N ASP A 91 4.34 52.31 -66.04
CA ASP A 91 4.37 52.88 -64.71
C ASP A 91 5.78 53.00 -64.15
N TRP A 92 6.80 52.69 -64.96
CA TRP A 92 8.19 52.76 -64.50
C TRP A 92 8.60 54.19 -64.16
N VAL A 93 8.99 54.43 -62.96
CA VAL A 93 9.54 55.66 -62.42
C VAL A 93 11.02 55.45 -62.10
N MET A 94 11.79 56.53 -62.25
CA MET A 94 13.23 56.48 -62.00
C MET A 94 13.49 56.24 -60.51
N PRO A 95 14.21 55.16 -60.14
CA PRO A 95 14.50 54.85 -58.75
C PRO A 95 15.40 55.92 -58.10
N PRO A 96 15.24 56.18 -56.83
CA PRO A 96 16.11 57.08 -56.07
C PRO A 96 17.56 56.54 -56.08
N GLN A 97 18.54 57.41 -56.03
CA GLN A 97 19.95 57.03 -56.11
C GLN A 97 20.38 56.02 -55.01
N PHE A 98 19.86 56.15 -53.80
CA PHE A 98 20.15 55.23 -52.75
C PHE A 98 19.66 53.79 -53.04
N ALA A 99 18.56 53.66 -53.78
CA ALA A 99 18.03 52.34 -54.15
C ALA A 99 18.90 51.69 -55.25
N LEU A 100 19.42 52.48 -56.17
CA LEU A 100 20.39 52.04 -57.20
C LEU A 100 21.72 51.60 -56.54
N GLN A 101 22.13 52.28 -55.46
CA GLN A 101 23.31 51.95 -54.74
C GLN A 101 23.15 50.63 -53.98
N LEU A 102 22.02 50.42 -53.25
CA LEU A 102 21.68 49.17 -52.63
C LEU A 102 21.79 47.98 -53.56
N TYR A 103 21.27 48.13 -54.77
CA TYR A 103 21.34 47.08 -55.77
C TYR A 103 22.77 46.84 -56.27
N ARG A 104 23.54 47.90 -56.51
CA ARG A 104 24.95 47.80 -56.94
C ARG A 104 25.84 47.16 -55.86
N ASP A 105 25.65 47.54 -54.60
CA ASP A 105 26.47 47.07 -53.51
C ASP A 105 26.09 45.66 -53.05
N GLY A 106 25.03 45.04 -53.62
CA GLY A 106 24.52 43.75 -53.25
C GLY A 106 24.00 43.71 -51.78
N ALA A 107 23.59 44.87 -51.27
CA ALA A 107 23.20 45.03 -49.87
C ALA A 107 21.73 44.62 -49.58
N LEU A 108 21.03 44.06 -50.57
CA LEU A 108 19.70 43.54 -50.41
C LEU A 108 19.79 42.17 -49.64
N THR A 109 19.14 42.06 -48.49
CA THR A 109 19.11 40.83 -47.75
C THR A 109 18.39 39.74 -48.56
N PRO A 110 19.01 38.59 -48.82
CA PRO A 110 18.37 37.49 -49.55
C PRO A 110 17.05 37.06 -48.90
N GLY A 111 16.02 36.89 -49.72
CA GLY A 111 14.69 36.47 -49.25
C GLY A 111 13.82 37.61 -48.68
N VAL A 112 14.33 38.84 -48.57
CA VAL A 112 13.56 40.02 -48.21
C VAL A 112 13.37 40.89 -49.46
N VAL A 113 12.13 41.14 -49.86
CA VAL A 113 11.76 42.04 -50.96
C VAL A 113 11.65 43.45 -50.42
N LEU A 114 12.36 44.36 -51.03
CA LEU A 114 12.27 45.79 -50.76
C LEU A 114 11.50 46.51 -51.92
N ARG A 115 10.44 47.17 -51.49
CA ARG A 115 9.70 48.06 -52.41
C ARG A 115 9.67 49.48 -51.85
N ILE A 116 9.85 50.46 -52.72
CA ILE A 116 9.90 51.89 -52.35
C ILE A 116 8.81 52.64 -53.11
N GLU A 117 7.99 53.35 -52.34
CA GLU A 117 6.98 54.30 -52.90
C GLU A 117 7.37 55.73 -52.56
N ASP A 118 7.03 56.65 -53.39
CA ASP A 118 7.20 58.08 -53.15
C ASP A 118 6.05 58.61 -52.23
N GLY A 119 6.10 59.92 -51.87
CA GLY A 119 5.07 60.55 -51.03
C GLY A 119 3.67 60.57 -51.65
N ASN A 120 3.52 60.25 -52.93
CA ASN A 120 2.24 60.14 -53.61
C ASN A 120 1.77 58.70 -53.82
N GLY A 121 2.47 57.74 -53.24
CA GLY A 121 2.15 56.30 -53.37
C GLY A 121 2.56 55.70 -54.71
N VAL A 122 3.42 56.40 -55.49
CA VAL A 122 3.92 55.88 -56.79
C VAL A 122 5.13 54.95 -56.48
N ARG A 123 5.12 53.75 -57.07
CA ARG A 123 6.21 52.77 -56.95
C ARG A 123 7.45 53.29 -57.70
N VAL A 124 8.53 53.54 -56.96
CA VAL A 124 9.79 54.08 -57.57
C VAL A 124 10.90 53.01 -57.57
N PHE A 125 10.78 51.95 -56.80
CA PHE A 125 11.73 50.85 -56.83
C PHE A 125 11.04 49.54 -56.29
N ASP A 126 11.41 48.43 -56.92
CA ASP A 126 10.97 47.09 -56.57
C ASP A 126 12.11 46.10 -56.81
N SER A 127 12.59 45.42 -55.74
CA SER A 127 13.65 44.44 -55.91
C SER A 127 13.19 43.17 -56.61
N GLU A 128 11.89 42.86 -56.53
CA GLU A 128 11.28 41.65 -57.08
C GLU A 128 9.86 41.96 -57.62
N PRO A 129 9.71 42.34 -58.86
CA PRO A 129 8.45 42.83 -59.42
C PRO A 129 7.34 41.76 -59.53
N HIS A 130 7.66 40.48 -59.41
CA HIS A 130 6.69 39.37 -59.51
C HIS A 130 5.86 39.15 -58.24
N TYR A 131 6.12 39.92 -57.20
CA TYR A 131 5.38 39.82 -55.93
C TYR A 131 4.09 40.66 -55.94
N PRO A 132 3.09 40.35 -55.11
CA PRO A 132 1.84 41.09 -55.02
C PRO A 132 2.07 42.61 -54.81
N SER A 133 1.14 43.43 -55.29
CA SER A 133 1.23 44.89 -55.11
C SER A 133 1.08 45.28 -53.62
N VAL A 134 1.60 46.47 -53.24
CA VAL A 134 1.47 46.97 -51.84
C VAL A 134 0.01 47.09 -51.41
N ASN A 135 -0.85 47.52 -52.31
CA ASN A 135 -2.29 47.67 -52.08
C ASN A 135 -2.93 46.30 -51.78
N GLU A 136 -2.59 45.27 -52.52
CA GLU A 136 -3.07 43.89 -52.26
C GLU A 136 -2.54 43.37 -50.96
N VAL A 137 -1.26 43.64 -50.62
CA VAL A 137 -0.66 43.25 -49.36
C VAL A 137 -1.37 43.92 -48.18
N GLN A 138 -1.58 45.25 -48.24
CA GLN A 138 -2.22 46.01 -47.15
C GLN A 138 -3.68 45.62 -46.90
N GLN A 139 -4.42 45.22 -47.95
CA GLN A 139 -5.80 44.79 -47.82
C GLN A 139 -5.94 43.42 -47.12
N HIS A 140 -4.88 42.62 -47.04
CA HIS A 140 -4.88 41.26 -46.50
C HIS A 140 -4.02 41.13 -45.26
N ILE A 141 -3.73 42.25 -44.56
CA ILE A 141 -3.03 42.23 -43.28
C ILE A 141 -3.92 41.58 -42.22
N VAL A 142 -3.41 40.59 -41.54
CA VAL A 142 -4.06 40.01 -40.37
C VAL A 142 -3.74 40.90 -39.15
N GLU A 143 -4.77 41.50 -38.58
CA GLU A 143 -4.64 42.52 -37.49
C GLU A 143 -4.07 41.97 -36.17
N THR A 144 -4.02 40.67 -35.97
CA THR A 144 -3.55 40.09 -34.71
C THR A 144 -2.29 39.23 -34.89
N PRO A 145 -1.10 39.85 -34.77
CA PRO A 145 0.10 39.05 -34.65
C PRO A 145 0.02 38.19 -33.37
N PRO A 146 0.64 37.00 -33.32
CA PRO A 146 0.70 36.20 -32.10
C PRO A 146 1.20 37.00 -30.89
N PHE A 147 0.74 36.73 -29.68
CA PHE A 147 1.06 37.54 -28.50
C PHE A 147 2.56 37.70 -28.19
N TRP A 148 3.40 36.84 -28.76
CA TRP A 148 4.87 36.90 -28.68
C TRP A 148 5.54 37.68 -29.81
N ALA A 149 4.76 38.17 -30.77
CA ALA A 149 5.30 38.85 -31.95
C ALA A 149 5.47 40.34 -31.67
N SER A 150 6.52 40.93 -32.27
CA SER A 150 6.69 42.38 -32.30
C SER A 150 5.51 43.04 -33.06
N LYS A 151 4.93 44.10 -32.49
CA LYS A 151 3.84 44.85 -33.13
C LYS A 151 4.26 45.48 -34.45
N ALA A 152 5.55 45.55 -34.72
CA ALA A 152 6.09 46.16 -35.96
C ALA A 152 5.97 45.23 -37.17
N LEU A 153 5.94 43.92 -36.93
CA LEU A 153 5.91 42.91 -38.00
C LEU A 153 4.48 42.40 -38.20
N GLN A 154 3.91 42.63 -39.34
CA GLN A 154 2.56 42.22 -39.73
C GLN A 154 2.61 40.91 -40.52
N VAL A 155 1.61 40.08 -40.37
CA VAL A 155 1.46 38.83 -41.12
C VAL A 155 0.41 39.02 -42.17
N VAL A 156 0.74 38.64 -43.41
CA VAL A 156 -0.15 38.79 -44.57
C VAL A 156 -0.39 37.44 -45.21
N PHE A 157 -1.66 37.13 -45.46
CA PHE A 157 -2.10 35.92 -46.15
C PHE A 157 -2.80 36.33 -47.44
N LEU A 158 -2.14 36.16 -48.54
CA LEU A 158 -2.67 36.49 -49.88
C LEU A 158 -2.65 35.25 -50.77
N ASN A 159 -3.79 34.60 -50.98
CA ASN A 159 -3.91 33.41 -51.83
C ASN A 159 -2.81 32.35 -51.57
N LYS A 160 -1.85 32.25 -52.49
CA LYS A 160 -0.69 31.32 -52.40
C LYS A 160 0.49 31.92 -51.64
N PHE A 161 0.50 33.21 -51.37
CA PHE A 161 1.62 33.90 -50.75
C PHE A 161 1.36 34.12 -49.26
N HIS A 162 2.31 33.71 -48.45
CA HIS A 162 2.32 33.99 -47.03
C HIS A 162 3.61 34.75 -46.74
N MET A 163 3.48 35.91 -46.09
CA MET A 163 4.61 36.80 -45.94
C MET A 163 4.53 37.55 -44.60
N TYR A 164 5.69 37.92 -44.12
CA TYR A 164 5.83 38.94 -43.07
C TYR A 164 6.06 40.29 -43.77
N TYR A 165 5.42 41.32 -43.26
CA TYR A 165 5.40 42.65 -43.82
C TYR A 165 5.70 43.70 -42.77
N GLN A 166 6.59 44.65 -43.12
CA GLN A 166 6.86 45.85 -42.32
C GLN A 166 7.03 47.05 -43.25
N THR A 167 6.46 48.18 -42.82
CA THR A 167 6.61 49.47 -43.53
C THR A 167 7.36 50.45 -42.66
N LEU A 168 8.17 51.28 -43.30
CA LEU A 168 8.91 52.35 -42.68
C LEU A 168 8.81 53.62 -43.50
N SER A 169 8.34 54.74 -42.92
CA SER A 169 8.32 56.03 -43.54
C SER A 169 9.63 56.76 -43.31
N VAL A 170 10.31 57.22 -44.40
CA VAL A 170 11.60 57.86 -44.28
C VAL A 170 11.61 59.15 -45.16
N GLN A 171 12.47 60.10 -44.79
CA GLN A 171 12.73 61.27 -45.62
C GLN A 171 14.15 61.17 -46.18
N TRP A 172 14.30 61.39 -47.49
CA TRP A 172 15.58 61.42 -48.14
C TRP A 172 15.67 62.63 -49.11
N LYS A 173 16.69 63.48 -48.94
CA LYS A 173 16.86 64.73 -49.66
C LYS A 173 15.58 65.60 -49.66
N GLY A 174 14.90 65.69 -48.55
CA GLY A 174 13.66 66.46 -48.31
C GLY A 174 12.40 65.88 -48.95
N LYS A 175 12.44 64.69 -49.54
CA LYS A 175 11.29 63.98 -50.10
C LYS A 175 10.88 62.80 -49.22
N PRO A 176 9.58 62.63 -49.00
CA PRO A 176 9.09 61.47 -48.21
C PRO A 176 9.08 60.23 -49.10
N TYR A 177 9.46 59.08 -48.53
CA TYR A 177 9.40 57.75 -49.13
C TYR A 177 8.80 56.75 -48.11
N GLN A 178 8.05 55.80 -48.68
CA GLN A 178 7.60 54.61 -47.88
C GLN A 178 8.41 53.41 -48.35
N LEU A 179 9.08 52.75 -47.40
CA LEU A 179 9.84 51.53 -47.60
C LEU A 179 9.02 50.36 -47.14
N HIS A 180 8.74 49.41 -48.00
CA HIS A 180 7.97 48.19 -47.70
C HIS A 180 8.90 47.00 -47.78
N PHE A 181 9.03 46.28 -46.62
CA PHE A 181 9.84 45.09 -46.51
C PHE A 181 8.91 43.86 -46.38
N LEU A 182 9.11 42.89 -47.29
CA LEU A 182 8.31 41.68 -47.35
C LEU A 182 9.24 40.46 -47.27
N ARG A 183 8.93 39.52 -46.40
CA ARG A 183 9.66 38.25 -46.31
C ARG A 183 8.68 37.12 -46.57
N MET A 184 8.93 36.38 -47.67
CA MET A 184 8.11 35.20 -48.00
C MET A 184 8.38 34.05 -47.09
N ILE A 185 7.31 33.35 -46.70
CA ILE A 185 7.35 32.16 -45.79
C ILE A 185 6.64 30.96 -46.42
N THR A 186 6.54 30.93 -47.74
CA THR A 186 5.81 29.83 -48.42
C THR A 186 6.50 28.48 -48.23
N ALA A 187 7.82 28.42 -48.39
CA ALA A 187 8.60 27.19 -48.24
C ALA A 187 8.58 26.68 -46.80
N GLU A 188 8.68 27.60 -45.84
CA GLU A 188 8.61 27.29 -44.41
C GLU A 188 7.22 26.76 -44.04
N ARG A 189 6.18 27.26 -44.67
CA ARG A 189 4.82 26.77 -44.46
C ARG A 189 4.64 25.34 -44.99
N ASP A 190 5.14 25.02 -46.17
CA ASP A 190 5.09 23.66 -46.71
C ASP A 190 5.81 22.68 -45.81
N PHE A 191 6.95 23.09 -45.24
CA PHE A 191 7.67 22.34 -44.22
C PHE A 191 6.82 22.13 -42.95
N LEU A 192 6.13 23.18 -42.47
CA LEU A 192 5.23 23.08 -41.32
C LEU A 192 4.07 22.10 -41.56
N HIS A 193 3.51 22.07 -42.78
CA HIS A 193 2.49 21.09 -43.14
C HIS A 193 3.03 19.67 -43.17
N LEU A 194 4.22 19.45 -43.69
CA LEU A 194 4.87 18.15 -43.67
C LEU A 194 5.15 17.69 -42.22
N LEU A 195 5.69 18.59 -41.43
CA LEU A 195 5.96 18.33 -39.99
C LEU A 195 4.68 18.00 -39.24
N ARG A 196 3.63 18.80 -39.41
CA ARG A 196 2.32 18.53 -38.79
C ARG A 196 1.79 17.14 -39.13
N ASN A 197 1.82 16.79 -40.43
CA ASN A 197 1.34 15.49 -40.89
C ASN A 197 2.23 14.34 -40.35
N GLY A 198 3.55 14.54 -40.30
CA GLY A 198 4.48 13.62 -39.70
C GLY A 198 4.21 13.42 -38.19
N LEU A 199 3.99 14.51 -37.45
CA LEU A 199 3.64 14.45 -36.02
C LEU A 199 2.28 13.77 -35.78
N LEU A 200 1.28 14.00 -36.65
CA LEU A 200 0.00 13.30 -36.54
C LEU A 200 0.16 11.79 -36.74
N LEU A 201 0.94 11.39 -37.75
CA LEU A 201 1.20 9.96 -37.99
C LEU A 201 1.95 9.31 -36.83
N THR A 202 3.05 9.94 -36.37
CA THR A 202 3.86 9.42 -35.27
C THR A 202 3.08 9.36 -33.94
N ASN A 203 2.25 10.38 -33.66
CA ASN A 203 1.38 10.37 -32.49
C ASN A 203 0.32 9.27 -32.57
N THR A 204 -0.31 9.07 -33.74
CA THR A 204 -1.30 8.00 -33.90
C THR A 204 -0.68 6.62 -33.67
N LEU A 205 0.49 6.38 -34.24
CA LEU A 205 1.23 5.13 -34.05
C LEU A 205 1.67 4.98 -32.59
N GLY A 206 2.18 6.06 -31.98
CA GLY A 206 2.60 6.10 -30.57
C GLY A 206 1.45 5.79 -29.60
N ILE A 207 0.26 6.36 -29.84
CA ILE A 207 -0.95 6.08 -29.06
C ILE A 207 -1.34 4.60 -29.18
N LEU A 208 -1.32 4.04 -30.38
CA LEU A 208 -1.64 2.63 -30.60
C LEU A 208 -0.67 1.72 -29.84
N LEU A 209 0.63 1.99 -29.95
CA LEU A 209 1.67 1.23 -29.24
C LEU A 209 1.54 1.38 -27.72
N ALA A 210 1.26 2.60 -27.23
CA ALA A 210 1.04 2.86 -25.81
C ALA A 210 -0.16 2.06 -25.26
N LEU A 211 -1.27 2.02 -25.99
CA LEU A 211 -2.45 1.23 -25.59
C LEU A 211 -2.14 -0.28 -25.50
N ILE A 212 -1.43 -0.80 -26.51
CA ILE A 212 -1.00 -2.21 -26.53
C ILE A 212 -0.07 -2.50 -25.35
N ALA A 213 0.96 -1.68 -25.16
CA ALA A 213 1.91 -1.85 -24.05
C ALA A 213 1.23 -1.77 -22.69
N CYS A 214 0.39 -0.77 -22.46
CA CYS A 214 -0.37 -0.62 -21.21
C CYS A 214 -1.30 -1.82 -20.95
N TYR A 215 -1.92 -2.38 -21.99
CA TYR A 215 -2.75 -3.59 -21.86
C TYR A 215 -1.91 -4.79 -21.37
N TYR A 216 -0.77 -5.07 -22.02
CA TYR A 216 0.07 -6.19 -21.62
C TYR A 216 0.66 -6.02 -20.22
N VAL A 217 1.23 -4.85 -19.91
CA VAL A 217 1.82 -4.56 -18.60
C VAL A 217 0.77 -4.66 -17.49
N SER A 218 -0.41 -4.04 -17.69
CA SER A 218 -1.48 -4.11 -16.70
C SER A 218 -2.01 -5.53 -16.48
N ARG A 219 -2.10 -6.34 -17.53
CA ARG A 219 -2.52 -7.73 -17.44
C ARG A 219 -1.50 -8.58 -16.69
N GLN A 220 -0.21 -8.42 -16.99
CA GLN A 220 0.87 -9.17 -16.35
C GLN A 220 1.04 -8.79 -14.88
N ALA A 221 1.02 -7.51 -14.54
CA ALA A 221 1.16 -7.02 -13.17
C ALA A 221 0.02 -7.48 -12.24
N LEU A 222 -1.21 -7.64 -12.77
CA LEU A 222 -2.37 -8.04 -11.96
C LEU A 222 -2.70 -9.54 -12.05
N HIS A 223 -1.93 -10.33 -12.79
CA HIS A 223 -2.12 -11.78 -12.87
C HIS A 223 -1.97 -12.47 -11.50
N PRO A 224 -0.94 -12.19 -10.68
CA PRO A 224 -0.77 -12.80 -9.37
C PRO A 224 -1.95 -12.52 -8.43
N LEU A 225 -2.48 -11.29 -8.45
CA LEU A 225 -3.63 -10.91 -7.63
C LEU A 225 -4.89 -11.74 -7.96
N ARG A 226 -5.11 -12.05 -9.25
CA ARG A 226 -6.24 -12.90 -9.66
C ARG A 226 -6.10 -14.33 -9.12
N THR A 227 -4.89 -14.87 -9.17
CA THR A 227 -4.60 -16.20 -8.61
C THR A 227 -4.85 -16.24 -7.11
N ILE A 228 -4.39 -15.21 -6.37
CA ILE A 228 -4.64 -15.08 -4.93
C ILE A 228 -6.15 -15.06 -4.63
N ILE A 229 -6.92 -14.22 -5.34
CA ILE A 229 -8.37 -14.10 -5.16
C ILE A 229 -9.08 -15.43 -5.48
N GLN A 230 -8.66 -16.11 -6.56
CA GLN A 230 -9.27 -17.36 -6.96
C GLN A 230 -8.99 -18.45 -5.93
N THR A 231 -7.73 -18.65 -5.53
CA THR A 231 -7.37 -19.65 -4.51
C THR A 231 -8.06 -19.33 -3.18
N ALA A 232 -8.10 -18.05 -2.76
CA ALA A 232 -8.79 -17.67 -1.52
C ALA A 232 -10.31 -17.96 -1.56
N ARG A 233 -10.96 -17.91 -2.72
CA ARG A 233 -12.37 -18.29 -2.89
C ARG A 233 -12.60 -19.79 -2.84
N GLU A 234 -11.61 -20.57 -3.24
CA GLU A 234 -11.66 -22.03 -3.27
C GLU A 234 -11.34 -22.65 -1.90
N ILE A 235 -10.80 -21.85 -0.95
CA ILE A 235 -10.56 -22.30 0.42
C ILE A 235 -11.89 -22.34 1.18
N GLU A 236 -12.35 -23.55 1.50
CA GLU A 236 -13.51 -23.79 2.32
C GLU A 236 -13.09 -24.23 3.73
N VAL A 237 -14.03 -24.17 4.68
CA VAL A 237 -13.82 -24.61 6.07
C VAL A 237 -13.43 -26.10 6.14
N THR A 238 -13.80 -26.87 5.13
CA THR A 238 -13.51 -28.30 5.00
C THR A 238 -12.09 -28.59 4.47
N ASP A 239 -11.44 -27.58 3.82
CA ASP A 239 -10.10 -27.71 3.23
C ASP A 239 -9.23 -26.49 3.58
N LEU A 240 -9.00 -26.26 4.87
CA LEU A 240 -8.14 -25.18 5.38
C LEU A 240 -6.64 -25.46 5.19
N GLY A 241 -6.26 -26.68 4.82
CA GLY A 241 -4.86 -27.06 4.56
C GLY A 241 -4.30 -26.49 3.26
N ARG A 242 -5.14 -26.01 2.36
CA ARG A 242 -4.73 -25.40 1.10
C ARG A 242 -4.04 -24.06 1.34
N ARG A 243 -2.95 -23.82 0.60
CA ARG A 243 -2.18 -22.56 0.69
C ARG A 243 -2.17 -21.84 -0.64
N ILE A 244 -2.08 -20.51 -0.57
CA ILE A 244 -1.90 -19.65 -1.74
C ILE A 244 -0.47 -19.85 -2.24
N PRO A 245 -0.26 -20.17 -3.54
CA PRO A 245 1.08 -20.38 -4.09
C PRO A 245 1.89 -19.07 -4.03
N MET A 246 3.18 -19.22 -3.69
CA MET A 246 4.09 -18.09 -3.60
C MET A 246 4.36 -17.50 -4.98
N PRO A 247 4.22 -16.16 -5.17
CA PRO A 247 4.61 -15.52 -6.40
C PRO A 247 6.14 -15.58 -6.57
N PRO A 248 6.64 -15.64 -7.83
CA PRO A 248 8.08 -15.72 -8.10
C PRO A 248 8.82 -14.42 -7.77
N ALA A 249 8.15 -13.27 -7.81
CA ALA A 249 8.72 -11.99 -7.47
C ALA A 249 8.80 -11.79 -5.94
N ASP A 250 9.84 -11.13 -5.48
CA ASP A 250 10.04 -10.76 -4.07
C ASP A 250 9.58 -9.29 -3.89
N ASP A 251 8.26 -9.13 -3.92
CA ASP A 251 7.56 -7.85 -3.88
C ASP A 251 6.43 -7.87 -2.84
N GLU A 252 5.63 -6.81 -2.82
CA GLU A 252 4.48 -6.65 -1.91
C GLU A 252 3.45 -7.78 -2.07
N MET A 253 3.38 -8.43 -3.24
CA MET A 253 2.49 -9.57 -3.47
C MET A 253 2.95 -10.79 -2.68
N ARG A 254 4.25 -11.02 -2.56
CA ARG A 254 4.83 -12.08 -1.73
C ARG A 254 4.53 -11.85 -0.25
N GLU A 255 4.72 -10.63 0.26
CA GLU A 255 4.42 -10.28 1.64
C GLU A 255 2.92 -10.50 1.96
N LEU A 256 2.03 -10.12 1.03
CA LEU A 256 0.61 -10.38 1.14
C LEU A 256 0.30 -11.88 1.25
N VAL A 257 0.89 -12.71 0.37
CA VAL A 257 0.69 -14.17 0.37
C VAL A 257 1.21 -14.80 1.67
N VAL A 258 2.38 -14.39 2.17
CA VAL A 258 2.93 -14.85 3.45
C VAL A 258 1.97 -14.52 4.59
N THR A 259 1.45 -13.31 4.61
CA THR A 259 0.52 -12.85 5.66
C THR A 259 -0.79 -13.64 5.64
N ILE A 260 -1.37 -13.84 4.45
CA ILE A 260 -2.61 -14.64 4.31
C ILE A 260 -2.36 -16.09 4.69
N ASN A 261 -1.27 -16.72 4.22
CA ASN A 261 -0.96 -18.11 4.56
C ASN A 261 -0.74 -18.29 6.06
N ARG A 262 -0.11 -17.34 6.75
CA ARG A 262 0.04 -17.35 8.22
C ARG A 262 -1.32 -17.20 8.92
N MET A 263 -2.22 -16.41 8.38
CA MET A 263 -3.60 -16.29 8.91
C MET A 263 -4.35 -17.62 8.75
N LEU A 264 -4.25 -18.26 7.57
CA LEU A 264 -4.86 -19.57 7.31
C LEU A 264 -4.32 -20.64 8.26
N GLU A 265 -3.01 -20.67 8.51
CA GLU A 265 -2.39 -21.61 9.47
C GLU A 265 -2.95 -21.43 10.88
N ARG A 266 -3.15 -20.19 11.34
CA ARG A 266 -3.77 -19.92 12.65
C ARG A 266 -5.22 -20.38 12.70
N ILE A 267 -5.99 -20.16 11.62
CA ILE A 267 -7.39 -20.61 11.54
C ILE A 267 -7.46 -22.14 11.55
N GLU A 268 -6.64 -22.81 10.74
CA GLU A 268 -6.56 -24.27 10.68
C GLU A 268 -6.22 -24.88 12.05
N SER A 269 -5.16 -24.38 12.68
CA SER A 269 -4.75 -24.82 14.02
C SER A 269 -5.86 -24.63 15.06
N GLY A 270 -6.55 -23.48 15.02
CA GLY A 270 -7.68 -23.21 15.90
C GLY A 270 -8.85 -24.16 15.66
N PHE A 271 -9.15 -24.44 14.40
CA PHE A 271 -10.25 -25.33 14.02
C PHE A 271 -9.97 -26.78 14.39
N GLU A 272 -8.73 -27.25 14.19
CA GLU A 272 -8.30 -28.57 14.64
C GLU A 272 -8.36 -28.72 16.17
N GLN A 273 -7.95 -27.69 16.89
CA GLN A 273 -8.03 -27.68 18.36
C GLN A 273 -9.48 -27.74 18.82
N GLN A 274 -10.38 -26.99 18.19
CA GLN A 274 -11.81 -27.02 18.50
C GLN A 274 -12.44 -28.37 18.19
N ARG A 275 -12.09 -28.97 17.03
CA ARG A 275 -12.58 -30.31 16.65
C ARG A 275 -12.14 -31.38 17.64
N ARG A 276 -10.86 -31.37 18.05
CA ARG A 276 -10.35 -32.27 19.10
C ARG A 276 -11.10 -32.05 20.40
N PHE A 277 -11.28 -30.82 20.85
CA PHE A 277 -12.02 -30.49 22.07
C PHE A 277 -13.44 -31.07 22.04
N VAL A 278 -14.20 -30.92 20.97
CA VAL A 278 -15.58 -31.48 20.85
C VAL A 278 -15.57 -33.00 20.85
N SER A 279 -14.61 -33.61 20.15
CA SER A 279 -14.46 -35.07 20.12
C SER A 279 -14.16 -35.63 21.50
N ASP A 280 -13.17 -35.06 22.18
CA ASP A 280 -12.71 -35.53 23.50
C ASP A 280 -13.78 -35.29 24.55
N ALA A 281 -14.45 -34.13 24.55
CA ALA A 281 -15.60 -33.88 25.43
C ALA A 281 -16.72 -34.89 25.24
N SER A 282 -17.01 -35.27 23.99
CA SER A 282 -18.04 -36.25 23.65
C SER A 282 -17.66 -37.66 24.20
N HIS A 283 -16.37 -38.01 24.08
CA HIS A 283 -15.88 -39.29 24.63
C HIS A 283 -15.94 -39.33 26.16
N GLU A 284 -15.50 -38.26 26.84
CA GLU A 284 -15.49 -38.17 28.30
C GLU A 284 -16.91 -38.08 28.89
N LEU A 285 -17.90 -37.55 28.17
CA LEU A 285 -19.31 -37.55 28.58
C LEU A 285 -20.01 -38.88 28.32
N ARG A 286 -19.60 -39.64 27.31
CA ARG A 286 -20.23 -40.94 26.97
C ARG A 286 -20.01 -41.98 28.05
N THR A 287 -18.81 -42.03 28.60
CA THR A 287 -18.43 -43.03 29.61
C THR A 287 -19.33 -42.99 30.83
N PRO A 288 -19.50 -41.85 31.54
CA PRO A 288 -20.39 -41.76 32.72
C PRO A 288 -21.86 -42.06 32.37
N VAL A 289 -22.33 -41.65 31.24
CA VAL A 289 -23.69 -41.98 30.79
C VAL A 289 -23.88 -43.49 30.64
N THR A 290 -22.87 -44.17 30.06
CA THR A 290 -22.93 -45.65 29.91
C THR A 290 -22.90 -46.34 31.26
N VAL A 291 -22.10 -45.84 32.20
CA VAL A 291 -22.04 -46.38 33.60
C VAL A 291 -23.38 -46.18 34.31
N MET A 292 -23.98 -44.97 34.24
CA MET A 292 -25.29 -44.70 34.84
C MET A 292 -26.39 -45.57 34.24
N LEU A 293 -26.38 -45.81 32.92
CA LEU A 293 -27.35 -46.72 32.28
C LEU A 293 -27.15 -48.16 32.77
N GLY A 294 -25.90 -48.62 32.92
CA GLY A 294 -25.60 -49.94 33.45
C GLY A 294 -26.12 -50.14 34.89
N TYR A 295 -25.90 -49.15 35.79
CA TYR A 295 -26.47 -49.20 37.12
C TYR A 295 -28.00 -49.11 37.13
N SER A 296 -28.60 -48.29 36.26
CA SER A 296 -30.06 -48.22 36.08
C SER A 296 -30.65 -49.55 35.67
N ASP A 297 -30.02 -50.24 34.69
CA ASP A 297 -30.45 -51.58 34.26
C ASP A 297 -30.30 -52.64 35.39
N MET A 298 -29.23 -52.55 36.17
CA MET A 298 -28.98 -53.42 37.34
C MET A 298 -30.07 -53.20 38.38
N LEU A 299 -30.36 -51.97 38.73
CA LEU A 299 -31.42 -51.62 39.70
C LEU A 299 -32.81 -52.05 39.22
N THR A 300 -33.06 -51.94 37.91
CA THR A 300 -34.35 -52.39 37.34
C THR A 300 -34.56 -53.89 37.44
N ARG A 301 -33.47 -54.68 37.39
CA ARG A 301 -33.53 -56.16 37.43
C ARG A 301 -33.52 -56.73 38.84
N TRP A 302 -32.69 -56.15 39.71
CA TRP A 302 -32.41 -56.78 41.06
C TRP A 302 -32.59 -55.81 42.21
N GLY A 303 -32.78 -54.53 42.04
CA GLY A 303 -32.82 -53.50 43.10
C GLY A 303 -34.06 -53.63 44.00
N SER A 304 -35.12 -54.35 43.59
CA SER A 304 -36.26 -54.67 44.47
C SER A 304 -36.10 -55.89 45.33
N GLU A 305 -35.07 -56.71 45.10
CA GLU A 305 -34.83 -57.97 45.74
C GLU A 305 -33.63 -57.89 46.75
N ASP A 306 -32.77 -56.94 46.61
CA ASP A 306 -31.54 -56.75 47.40
C ASP A 306 -31.27 -55.26 47.68
N GLU A 307 -31.39 -54.93 49.00
CA GLU A 307 -31.23 -53.55 49.49
C GLU A 307 -29.78 -53.06 49.40
N GLU A 308 -28.78 -53.95 49.42
CA GLU A 308 -27.36 -53.60 49.24
C GLU A 308 -27.06 -53.20 47.78
N ILE A 309 -27.65 -53.94 46.84
CA ILE A 309 -27.57 -53.61 45.39
C ILE A 309 -28.29 -52.28 45.09
N LEU A 310 -29.41 -52.00 45.79
CA LEU A 310 -30.15 -50.76 45.66
C LEU A 310 -29.29 -49.55 46.08
N ASP A 311 -28.74 -49.65 47.32
CA ASP A 311 -27.94 -48.56 47.90
C ASP A 311 -26.65 -48.35 47.13
N GLU A 312 -25.93 -49.41 46.72
CA GLU A 312 -24.71 -49.31 45.88
C GLU A 312 -25.01 -48.67 44.53
N GLY A 313 -26.07 -49.10 43.85
CA GLY A 313 -26.46 -48.59 42.57
C GLY A 313 -26.86 -47.11 42.60
N ILE A 314 -27.63 -46.68 43.59
CA ILE A 314 -27.99 -45.28 43.81
C ILE A 314 -26.77 -44.43 44.13
N ALA A 315 -25.89 -44.92 45.03
CA ALA A 315 -24.65 -44.21 45.38
C ALA A 315 -23.70 -44.03 44.15
N ALA A 316 -23.56 -45.09 43.33
CA ALA A 316 -22.75 -45.06 42.15
C ALA A 316 -23.32 -44.08 41.08
N MET A 317 -24.62 -44.12 40.83
CA MET A 317 -25.28 -43.18 39.89
C MET A 317 -25.14 -41.74 40.38
N ARG A 318 -25.31 -41.47 41.65
CA ARG A 318 -25.12 -40.13 42.24
C ARG A 318 -23.69 -39.64 42.07
N SER A 319 -22.71 -40.47 42.38
CA SER A 319 -21.30 -40.16 42.21
C SER A 319 -20.98 -39.82 40.76
N GLU A 320 -21.51 -40.57 39.79
CA GLU A 320 -21.28 -40.37 38.40
C GLU A 320 -21.97 -39.09 37.85
N ALA A 321 -23.16 -38.76 38.36
CA ALA A 321 -23.83 -37.50 38.05
C ALA A 321 -23.05 -36.29 38.59
N GLU A 322 -22.45 -36.40 39.80
CA GLU A 322 -21.58 -35.35 40.36
C GLU A 322 -20.29 -35.19 39.56
N ASN A 323 -19.68 -36.29 39.08
CA ASN A 323 -18.55 -36.29 38.16
C ASN A 323 -18.87 -35.58 36.85
N MET A 324 -20.02 -35.90 36.22
CA MET A 324 -20.49 -35.24 35.01
C MET A 324 -20.71 -33.75 35.22
N LYS A 325 -21.33 -33.33 36.32
CA LYS A 325 -21.51 -31.92 36.65
C LYS A 325 -20.17 -31.19 36.71
N SER A 326 -19.19 -31.75 37.41
CA SER A 326 -17.84 -31.18 37.48
C SER A 326 -17.14 -31.12 36.15
N LEU A 327 -17.30 -32.13 35.28
CA LEU A 327 -16.76 -32.14 33.94
C LEU A 327 -17.36 -31.02 33.08
N ILE A 328 -18.70 -30.87 33.11
CA ILE A 328 -19.40 -29.80 32.37
C ILE A 328 -18.94 -28.41 32.84
N GLU A 329 -18.81 -28.17 34.14
CA GLU A 329 -18.34 -26.91 34.70
C GLU A 329 -16.91 -26.57 34.23
N ARG A 330 -16.01 -27.56 34.17
CA ARG A 330 -14.63 -27.41 33.63
C ARG A 330 -14.62 -27.11 32.14
N LEU A 331 -15.48 -27.77 31.36
CA LEU A 331 -15.64 -27.52 29.93
C LEU A 331 -16.16 -26.11 29.67
N LEU A 332 -17.19 -25.68 30.40
CA LEU A 332 -17.74 -24.32 30.27
C LEU A 332 -16.72 -23.26 30.68
N PHE A 333 -15.90 -23.53 31.74
CA PHE A 333 -14.81 -22.64 32.10
C PHE A 333 -13.82 -22.45 30.94
N LEU A 334 -13.33 -23.55 30.34
CA LEU A 334 -12.38 -23.48 29.22
C LEU A 334 -12.99 -22.82 27.99
N ALA A 335 -14.27 -23.09 27.68
CA ALA A 335 -14.95 -22.46 26.56
C ALA A 335 -15.08 -20.93 26.74
N ARG A 336 -15.36 -20.45 27.97
CA ARG A 336 -15.40 -19.01 28.26
C ARG A 336 -13.99 -18.38 28.24
N ALA A 337 -12.99 -19.13 28.68
CA ALA A 337 -11.60 -18.77 28.70
C ALA A 337 -11.07 -18.51 27.26
N ASP A 338 -11.38 -19.38 26.30
CA ASP A 338 -11.00 -19.27 24.90
C ASP A 338 -11.61 -18.04 24.22
N LEU A 339 -12.81 -17.67 24.62
CA LEU A 339 -13.49 -16.48 24.08
C LEU A 339 -13.05 -15.18 24.76
N ASN A 340 -12.03 -15.19 25.64
CA ASN A 340 -11.65 -14.05 26.49
C ASN A 340 -12.84 -13.43 27.24
N ARG A 341 -13.87 -14.25 27.53
CA ARG A 341 -15.09 -13.83 28.25
C ARG A 341 -15.06 -14.16 29.71
N GLN A 342 -14.00 -14.82 30.20
CA GLN A 342 -13.84 -15.09 31.61
C GLN A 342 -13.37 -13.82 32.31
N ALA A 343 -14.28 -13.17 33.04
CA ALA A 343 -13.96 -11.96 33.79
C ALA A 343 -13.06 -12.33 35.01
N LEU A 344 -12.02 -11.53 35.25
CA LEU A 344 -11.16 -11.62 36.41
C LEU A 344 -11.56 -10.54 37.40
N ASN A 345 -11.93 -10.97 38.63
CA ASN A 345 -12.15 -10.05 39.75
C ASN A 345 -10.81 -9.79 40.45
N ARG A 346 -10.04 -8.84 39.97
CA ARG A 346 -8.71 -8.54 40.51
C ARG A 346 -8.79 -7.74 41.80
N GLU A 347 -8.21 -8.28 42.85
CA GLU A 347 -8.08 -7.67 44.18
C GLU A 347 -6.65 -7.84 44.72
N ILE A 348 -6.32 -7.12 45.77
CA ILE A 348 -5.04 -7.32 46.46
C ILE A 348 -5.19 -8.52 47.40
N ILE A 349 -4.41 -9.56 47.16
CA ILE A 349 -4.48 -10.85 47.88
C ILE A 349 -3.26 -10.98 48.78
N ASP A 350 -3.49 -11.31 50.04
CA ASP A 350 -2.45 -11.81 50.95
C ASP A 350 -2.16 -13.28 50.62
N MET A 351 -1.03 -13.51 49.94
CA MET A 351 -0.67 -14.87 49.53
C MET A 351 -0.30 -15.78 50.67
N ALA A 352 0.25 -15.27 51.78
CA ALA A 352 0.59 -16.09 52.94
C ALA A 352 -0.66 -16.66 53.59
N ALA A 353 -1.71 -15.83 53.74
CA ALA A 353 -3.00 -16.27 54.29
C ALA A 353 -3.69 -17.25 53.31
N LEU A 354 -3.64 -17.02 52.02
CA LEU A 354 -4.25 -17.88 51.02
C LEU A 354 -3.55 -19.25 50.94
N LEU A 355 -2.21 -19.29 50.98
CA LEU A 355 -1.45 -20.56 51.00
C LEU A 355 -1.69 -21.38 52.28
N ALA A 356 -1.82 -20.73 53.44
CA ALA A 356 -2.16 -21.39 54.68
C ALA A 356 -3.57 -22.02 54.63
N ASP A 357 -4.57 -21.31 54.12
CA ASP A 357 -5.93 -21.83 53.92
C ASP A 357 -5.96 -23.03 52.97
N VAL A 358 -5.23 -22.90 51.81
CA VAL A 358 -5.13 -23.99 50.84
C VAL A 358 -4.41 -25.22 51.42
N ALA A 359 -3.35 -25.02 52.18
CA ALA A 359 -2.64 -26.13 52.82
C ALA A 359 -3.51 -26.85 53.88
N GLN A 360 -4.22 -26.07 54.70
CA GLN A 360 -5.11 -26.65 55.74
C GLN A 360 -6.24 -27.48 55.11
N LYS A 361 -6.91 -26.93 54.05
CA LYS A 361 -7.98 -27.65 53.36
C LYS A 361 -7.43 -28.83 52.54
N GLY A 362 -6.26 -28.68 51.97
CA GLY A 362 -5.57 -29.73 51.20
C GLY A 362 -5.23 -30.94 52.09
N GLN A 363 -4.82 -30.73 53.35
CA GLN A 363 -4.55 -31.83 54.29
C GLN A 363 -5.80 -32.66 54.60
N LEU A 364 -6.98 -32.03 54.62
CA LEU A 364 -8.25 -32.74 54.84
C LEU A 364 -8.61 -33.69 53.69
N ILE A 365 -8.16 -33.36 52.50
CA ILE A 365 -8.38 -34.16 51.26
C ILE A 365 -7.29 -35.22 51.12
N ALA A 366 -6.06 -34.89 51.42
CA ALA A 366 -4.90 -35.77 51.29
C ALA A 366 -4.72 -36.65 52.56
N THR A 367 -5.75 -37.36 52.95
CA THR A 367 -5.78 -38.18 54.22
C THR A 367 -4.70 -39.24 54.29
N GLN A 368 -4.25 -39.78 53.20
CA GLN A 368 -3.20 -40.80 53.07
C GLN A 368 -1.78 -40.23 52.88
N HIS A 369 -1.62 -38.88 52.85
CA HIS A 369 -0.37 -38.21 52.61
C HIS A 369 -0.05 -37.17 53.67
N THR A 370 1.21 -36.82 53.83
CA THR A 370 1.64 -35.70 54.66
C THR A 370 1.83 -34.48 53.84
N LEU A 371 0.90 -33.51 53.96
CA LEU A 371 1.05 -32.18 53.31
C LEU A 371 1.73 -31.23 54.29
N THR A 372 2.84 -30.62 53.89
CA THR A 372 3.60 -29.71 54.76
C THR A 372 3.75 -28.34 54.05
N LEU A 373 3.29 -27.27 54.72
CA LEU A 373 3.64 -25.91 54.37
C LEU A 373 4.99 -25.56 55.01
N ARG A 374 6.08 -25.48 54.20
CA ARG A 374 7.46 -25.29 54.73
C ARG A 374 7.77 -23.83 54.97
N GLU A 375 7.87 -23.08 53.93
CA GLU A 375 8.13 -21.64 53.96
C GLU A 375 6.89 -20.93 53.46
N ASN A 376 6.51 -19.83 54.11
CA ASN A 376 5.35 -19.05 53.73
C ASN A 376 5.68 -17.55 53.81
N ALA A 377 6.35 -17.05 52.78
CA ALA A 377 6.79 -15.66 52.71
C ALA A 377 5.59 -14.71 52.62
N PRO A 378 5.52 -13.66 53.44
CA PRO A 378 4.48 -12.66 53.35
C PRO A 378 4.63 -11.91 52.02
N ALA A 379 3.56 -11.90 51.21
CA ALA A 379 3.54 -11.23 49.93
C ALA A 379 2.13 -10.82 49.51
N ARG A 380 2.00 -9.67 48.91
CA ARG A 380 0.75 -9.18 48.30
C ARG A 380 0.83 -9.21 46.79
N ILE A 381 -0.18 -9.77 46.16
CA ILE A 381 -0.29 -9.85 44.70
C ILE A 381 -1.61 -9.21 44.23
N CYS A 382 -1.70 -8.83 42.96
CA CYS A 382 -2.94 -8.38 42.34
C CYS A 382 -3.51 -9.52 41.48
N GLY A 383 -4.68 -10.06 41.84
CA GLY A 383 -5.26 -11.19 41.13
C GLY A 383 -6.67 -11.54 41.60
N ASP A 384 -7.25 -12.61 41.07
CA ASP A 384 -8.53 -13.17 41.47
C ASP A 384 -8.28 -14.31 42.51
N ALA A 385 -8.64 -14.06 43.78
CA ALA A 385 -8.38 -14.99 44.85
C ALA A 385 -9.06 -16.34 44.65
N VAL A 386 -10.24 -16.38 44.06
CA VAL A 386 -10.98 -17.63 43.80
C VAL A 386 -10.25 -18.48 42.76
N MET A 387 -9.79 -17.83 41.66
CA MET A 387 -9.07 -18.54 40.60
C MET A 387 -7.68 -18.99 41.02
N ILE A 388 -6.93 -18.16 41.73
CA ILE A 388 -5.61 -18.55 42.25
C ILE A 388 -5.73 -19.72 43.24
N ARG A 389 -6.74 -19.69 44.12
CA ARG A 389 -7.04 -20.81 45.00
C ARG A 389 -7.40 -22.07 44.22
N GLN A 390 -8.20 -21.95 43.15
CA GLN A 390 -8.54 -23.06 42.28
C GLN A 390 -7.31 -23.66 41.59
N MET A 391 -6.40 -22.83 41.10
CA MET A 391 -5.14 -23.25 40.48
C MET A 391 -4.28 -24.05 41.46
N LEU A 392 -4.07 -23.54 42.68
CA LEU A 392 -3.28 -24.21 43.71
C LEU A 392 -3.92 -25.52 44.11
N ARG A 393 -5.26 -25.56 44.27
CA ARG A 393 -6.01 -26.78 44.57
C ARG A 393 -5.82 -27.85 43.50
N ILE A 394 -5.88 -27.49 42.22
CA ILE A 394 -5.63 -28.41 41.09
C ILE A 394 -4.24 -29.05 41.23
N PHE A 395 -3.22 -28.29 41.59
CA PHE A 395 -1.88 -28.83 41.77
C PHE A 395 -1.79 -29.76 42.97
N LEU A 396 -2.42 -29.41 44.10
CA LEU A 396 -2.44 -30.28 45.28
C LEU A 396 -3.27 -31.56 45.06
N ASP A 397 -4.40 -31.46 44.37
CA ASP A 397 -5.24 -32.63 44.04
C ASP A 397 -4.46 -33.60 43.12
N ASN A 398 -3.67 -33.07 42.16
CA ASN A 398 -2.80 -33.89 41.33
C ASN A 398 -1.66 -34.52 42.16
N ALA A 399 -1.00 -33.74 43.01
CA ALA A 399 0.04 -34.24 43.92
C ALA A 399 -0.48 -35.40 44.80
N ALA A 400 -1.65 -35.23 45.43
CA ALA A 400 -2.28 -36.28 46.25
C ALA A 400 -2.65 -37.51 45.40
N LYS A 401 -3.14 -37.33 44.21
CA LYS A 401 -3.56 -38.40 43.30
C LYS A 401 -2.42 -39.26 42.77
N TYR A 402 -1.27 -38.64 42.45
CA TYR A 402 -0.14 -39.34 41.84
C TYR A 402 1.00 -39.68 42.79
N THR A 403 0.83 -39.38 44.09
CA THR A 403 1.73 -39.79 45.14
C THR A 403 1.22 -41.10 45.79
N PRO A 404 2.05 -42.13 45.96
CA PRO A 404 1.67 -43.34 46.68
C PRO A 404 1.30 -43.04 48.14
N ALA A 405 0.45 -43.89 48.75
CA ALA A 405 0.09 -43.75 50.13
C ALA A 405 1.33 -43.67 51.08
N GLY A 406 1.31 -42.75 52.01
CA GLY A 406 2.46 -42.47 52.91
C GLY A 406 3.48 -41.49 52.32
N GLY A 407 3.33 -41.05 51.01
CA GLY A 407 4.19 -40.08 50.39
C GLY A 407 3.98 -38.66 50.92
N LYS A 408 4.84 -37.74 50.52
CA LYS A 408 4.90 -36.36 51.03
C LYS A 408 4.57 -35.36 49.95
N ILE A 409 3.81 -34.32 50.34
CA ILE A 409 3.49 -33.18 49.48
C ILE A 409 3.99 -31.92 50.18
N PHE A 410 4.70 -31.06 49.46
CA PHE A 410 5.26 -29.84 49.99
C PHE A 410 4.66 -28.63 49.31
N LEU A 411 4.27 -27.63 50.06
CA LEU A 411 3.91 -26.31 49.62
C LEU A 411 4.91 -25.32 50.24
N ALA A 412 5.48 -24.44 49.44
CA ALA A 412 6.40 -23.40 49.93
C ALA A 412 6.25 -22.13 49.14
N SER A 413 6.57 -20.98 49.74
CA SER A 413 6.69 -19.72 49.02
C SER A 413 7.87 -18.92 49.53
N GLN A 414 8.64 -18.38 48.61
CA GLN A 414 9.81 -17.51 48.82
C GLN A 414 9.69 -16.26 48.02
N ARG A 415 10.22 -15.15 48.53
CA ARG A 415 10.27 -13.90 47.79
C ARG A 415 11.57 -13.85 46.96
N GLU A 416 11.46 -13.71 45.65
CA GLU A 416 12.59 -13.59 44.73
C GLU A 416 12.50 -12.24 43.95
N GLY A 417 13.12 -11.23 44.50
CA GLY A 417 13.09 -9.88 43.94
C GLY A 417 11.65 -9.31 43.82
N ASP A 418 11.18 -9.06 42.64
CA ASP A 418 9.84 -8.53 42.38
C ASP A 418 8.75 -9.59 42.17
N LYS A 419 9.03 -10.85 42.52
CA LYS A 419 8.11 -11.98 42.37
C LYS A 419 8.03 -12.80 43.67
N LEU A 420 6.88 -13.43 43.85
CA LEU A 420 6.70 -14.51 44.80
C LEU A 420 6.87 -15.84 44.06
N HIS A 421 7.85 -16.64 44.45
CA HIS A 421 8.07 -17.98 43.95
C HIS A 421 7.29 -18.96 44.85
N VAL A 422 6.22 -19.56 44.33
CA VAL A 422 5.45 -20.60 45.00
C VAL A 422 5.81 -21.96 44.42
N ILE A 423 6.05 -22.92 45.28
CA ILE A 423 6.49 -24.28 44.94
C ILE A 423 5.45 -25.27 45.46
N VAL A 424 4.96 -26.15 44.58
CA VAL A 424 4.17 -27.33 44.93
C VAL A 424 4.97 -28.55 44.48
N ALA A 425 5.42 -29.36 45.43
CA ALA A 425 6.25 -30.52 45.16
C ALA A 425 5.65 -31.79 45.77
N ASP A 426 5.76 -32.91 45.07
CA ASP A 426 5.33 -34.24 45.53
C ASP A 426 6.45 -35.28 45.37
N THR A 427 6.33 -36.38 46.12
CA THR A 427 7.21 -37.54 46.03
C THR A 427 6.54 -38.68 45.27
N GLY A 428 5.77 -38.34 44.23
CA GLY A 428 4.98 -39.27 43.47
C GLY A 428 5.75 -39.99 42.35
N ILE A 429 5.01 -40.55 41.43
CA ILE A 429 5.56 -41.38 40.34
C ILE A 429 6.42 -40.59 39.36
N GLY A 430 6.30 -39.24 39.36
CA GLY A 430 6.97 -38.38 38.39
C GLY A 430 6.42 -38.48 36.95
N ILE A 431 6.96 -37.67 36.07
CA ILE A 431 6.53 -37.50 34.66
C ILE A 431 7.75 -37.65 33.76
N ALA A 432 7.66 -38.55 32.78
CA ALA A 432 8.74 -38.72 31.79
C ALA A 432 8.92 -37.45 30.95
N PRO A 433 10.16 -37.11 30.48
CA PRO A 433 10.45 -35.86 29.77
C PRO A 433 9.57 -35.62 28.56
N GLU A 434 9.22 -36.65 27.79
CA GLU A 434 8.38 -36.61 26.58
C GLU A 434 6.93 -36.17 26.86
N HIS A 435 6.47 -36.27 28.11
CA HIS A 435 5.13 -35.90 28.51
C HIS A 435 5.06 -34.51 29.19
N GLN A 436 6.18 -34.01 29.74
CA GLN A 436 6.19 -32.79 30.56
C GLN A 436 5.67 -31.55 29.84
N ALA A 437 5.93 -31.42 28.54
CA ALA A 437 5.40 -30.32 27.74
C ALA A 437 3.90 -30.43 27.45
N LYS A 438 3.37 -31.70 27.44
CA LYS A 438 2.00 -32.00 27.03
C LYS A 438 1.01 -32.12 28.18
N VAL A 439 1.49 -32.24 29.42
CA VAL A 439 0.57 -32.43 30.58
C VAL A 439 -0.36 -31.25 30.85
N PHE A 440 -0.07 -30.09 30.26
CA PHE A 440 -0.92 -28.90 30.28
C PHE A 440 -1.94 -28.85 29.16
N ASP A 441 -1.84 -29.76 28.17
CA ASP A 441 -2.80 -29.86 27.07
C ASP A 441 -4.12 -30.41 27.58
N ARG A 442 -5.25 -30.02 26.98
CA ARG A 442 -6.59 -30.48 27.36
C ARG A 442 -6.74 -31.96 27.10
N PHE A 443 -7.37 -32.67 28.02
CA PHE A 443 -7.61 -34.11 27.99
C PHE A 443 -6.34 -34.96 27.92
N TYR A 444 -5.15 -34.36 28.03
CA TYR A 444 -3.90 -35.11 27.98
C TYR A 444 -3.69 -35.92 29.26
N ARG A 445 -3.33 -37.21 29.06
CA ARG A 445 -3.05 -38.17 30.16
C ARG A 445 -1.88 -39.04 29.74
N VAL A 446 -0.93 -39.28 30.65
CA VAL A 446 0.28 -40.09 30.42
C VAL A 446 -0.04 -41.58 30.20
N ASP A 447 -1.06 -42.11 30.84
CA ASP A 447 -1.49 -43.52 30.71
C ASP A 447 -3.01 -43.64 30.68
N SER A 448 -3.57 -44.02 29.52
CA SER A 448 -4.99 -44.39 29.36
C SER A 448 -5.31 -45.75 30.00
N SER A 449 -4.31 -46.62 30.25
CA SER A 449 -4.47 -47.96 30.77
C SER A 449 -4.68 -48.02 32.30
N ARG A 450 -4.17 -47.01 33.03
CA ARG A 450 -4.38 -46.90 34.50
C ARG A 450 -5.75 -46.35 34.93
N ALA A 451 -6.54 -45.87 33.97
CA ALA A 451 -7.93 -45.49 34.21
C ALA A 451 -8.78 -46.66 34.75
N LYS A 452 -8.38 -47.93 34.50
CA LYS A 452 -9.06 -49.13 35.00
C LYS A 452 -8.84 -49.39 36.50
N ALA A 453 -7.90 -48.68 37.15
CA ALA A 453 -7.57 -48.86 38.57
C ALA A 453 -8.18 -47.81 39.52
N GLY A 454 -9.26 -47.11 39.11
CA GLY A 454 -9.97 -46.15 39.97
C GLY A 454 -9.33 -44.75 40.11
N VAL A 455 -8.15 -44.50 39.52
CA VAL A 455 -7.44 -43.21 39.57
C VAL A 455 -7.81 -42.33 38.39
N GLY A 456 -9.11 -42.10 38.18
CA GLY A 456 -9.64 -41.37 37.03
C GLY A 456 -9.49 -39.84 37.18
N GLY A 457 -9.16 -39.15 36.05
CA GLY A 457 -9.18 -37.69 35.96
C GLY A 457 -9.38 -37.29 34.53
N THR A 458 -10.10 -36.21 34.30
CA THR A 458 -10.55 -35.74 32.99
C THR A 458 -9.44 -35.13 32.12
N GLY A 459 -8.21 -34.96 32.65
CA GLY A 459 -7.13 -34.27 31.92
C GLY A 459 -7.35 -32.76 31.68
N LEU A 460 -8.38 -32.17 32.32
CA LEU A 460 -8.69 -30.72 32.14
C LEU A 460 -8.08 -29.86 33.24
N GLY A 461 -7.71 -30.45 34.41
CA GLY A 461 -7.25 -29.66 35.56
C GLY A 461 -6.01 -28.82 35.27
N LEU A 462 -4.94 -29.43 34.77
CA LEU A 462 -3.70 -28.71 34.45
C LEU A 462 -3.88 -27.66 33.34
N ALA A 463 -4.75 -27.91 32.36
CA ALA A 463 -5.09 -26.93 31.33
C ALA A 463 -5.79 -25.69 31.92
N ILE A 464 -6.71 -25.91 32.92
CA ILE A 464 -7.34 -24.80 33.65
C ILE A 464 -6.29 -24.05 34.47
N ALA A 465 -5.42 -24.76 35.19
CA ALA A 465 -4.36 -24.16 36.00
C ALA A 465 -3.40 -23.31 35.13
N ARG A 466 -3.04 -23.78 33.94
CA ARG A 466 -2.25 -23.04 32.96
C ARG A 466 -2.94 -21.77 32.51
N TRP A 467 -4.23 -21.85 32.14
CA TRP A 467 -5.00 -20.68 31.74
C TRP A 467 -5.06 -19.64 32.88
N ILE A 468 -5.30 -20.09 34.14
CA ILE A 468 -5.32 -19.18 35.29
C ILE A 468 -3.96 -18.50 35.47
N ALA A 469 -2.86 -19.24 35.32
CA ALA A 469 -1.51 -18.71 35.42
C ALA A 469 -1.26 -17.64 34.32
N ASP A 470 -1.56 -17.95 33.06
CA ASP A 470 -1.39 -17.05 31.93
C ASP A 470 -2.25 -15.77 32.07
N ALA A 471 -3.51 -15.91 32.54
CA ALA A 471 -4.43 -14.78 32.77
C ALA A 471 -3.96 -13.81 33.87
N HIS A 472 -3.15 -14.32 34.83
CA HIS A 472 -2.57 -13.54 35.92
C HIS A 472 -1.11 -13.10 35.66
N GLY A 473 -0.53 -13.45 34.50
CA GLY A 473 0.87 -13.18 34.18
C GLY A 473 1.86 -13.99 35.07
N ILE A 474 1.42 -15.12 35.56
CA ILE A 474 2.21 -16.04 36.39
C ILE A 474 3.03 -16.94 35.48
N ARG A 475 4.35 -16.90 35.62
CA ARG A 475 5.21 -17.85 34.94
C ARG A 475 5.17 -19.20 35.62
N LEU A 476 4.64 -20.22 34.95
CA LEU A 476 4.52 -21.59 35.40
C LEU A 476 5.57 -22.47 34.74
N THR A 477 6.35 -23.20 35.54
CA THR A 477 7.31 -24.20 35.06
C THR A 477 7.16 -25.50 35.87
N LEU A 478 7.51 -26.64 35.26
CA LEU A 478 7.43 -27.97 35.85
C LEU A 478 8.78 -28.64 35.71
N THR A 479 9.22 -29.27 36.80
CA THR A 479 10.37 -30.17 36.83
C THR A 479 9.92 -31.51 37.43
N SER A 480 10.25 -32.61 36.75
CA SER A 480 9.83 -33.93 37.20
C SER A 480 10.84 -35.01 36.79
N GLU A 481 11.00 -36.00 37.62
CA GLU A 481 11.82 -37.18 37.34
C GLU A 481 11.03 -38.43 37.72
N VAL A 482 11.00 -39.42 36.85
CA VAL A 482 10.27 -40.67 37.07
C VAL A 482 10.79 -41.37 38.34
N GLY A 483 9.88 -41.69 39.26
CA GLY A 483 10.19 -42.32 40.57
C GLY A 483 10.66 -41.36 41.64
N ARG A 484 10.85 -40.07 41.36
CA ARG A 484 11.26 -39.04 42.35
C ARG A 484 10.18 -38.03 42.68
N GLY A 485 9.21 -37.88 41.79
CA GLY A 485 8.09 -36.96 41.96
C GLY A 485 8.09 -35.78 40.99
N THR A 486 7.20 -34.83 41.28
CA THR A 486 7.00 -33.64 40.43
C THR A 486 7.07 -32.38 41.27
N THR A 487 7.65 -31.33 40.72
CA THR A 487 7.70 -29.99 41.31
C THR A 487 7.16 -28.97 40.32
N ILE A 488 6.17 -28.22 40.74
CA ILE A 488 5.58 -27.10 39.97
C ILE A 488 6.06 -25.80 40.61
N HIS A 489 6.61 -24.92 39.78
CA HIS A 489 7.11 -23.62 40.17
C HIS A 489 6.22 -22.52 39.57
N LEU A 490 5.75 -21.62 40.42
CA LEU A 490 4.90 -20.48 40.06
C LEU A 490 5.64 -19.17 40.43
N TYR A 491 5.96 -18.37 39.48
CA TYR A 491 6.56 -17.04 39.69
C TYR A 491 5.49 -15.97 39.50
N ILE A 492 4.97 -15.48 40.64
CA ILE A 492 3.83 -14.56 40.69
C ILE A 492 4.32 -13.12 40.87
N PRO A 493 3.96 -12.16 40.02
CA PRO A 493 4.35 -10.75 40.16
C PRO A 493 3.76 -10.17 41.48
N LEU A 494 4.58 -9.45 42.25
CA LEU A 494 4.14 -8.72 43.45
C LEU A 494 3.30 -7.49 43.07
N ALA A 495 2.38 -7.08 43.94
CA ALA A 495 1.61 -5.86 43.79
C ALA A 495 2.52 -4.61 43.78
N ALA A 496 2.15 -3.58 43.04
CA ALA A 496 2.99 -2.39 42.81
C ALA A 496 3.37 -1.64 44.11
N GLU A 497 2.55 -1.69 45.14
CA GLU A 497 2.80 -1.06 46.46
C GLU A 497 3.96 -1.73 47.24
N GLU A 498 4.22 -3.01 47.03
CA GLU A 498 5.36 -3.70 47.65
C GLU A 498 6.69 -3.48 46.93
N LYS A 499 6.66 -3.13 45.68
CA LYS A 499 7.88 -2.80 44.89
C LYS A 499 8.60 -1.55 45.43
N THR A 500 7.86 -0.67 46.13
CA THR A 500 8.40 0.62 46.60
C THR A 500 9.00 0.50 48.06
N ALA A 501 8.60 -0.47 48.82
CA ALA A 501 9.06 -0.63 50.20
C ALA A 501 10.52 -1.15 50.32
N GLU A 502 11.02 -1.89 49.30
CA GLU A 502 12.38 -2.45 49.30
C GLU A 502 13.47 -1.46 48.78
N LYS A 503 13.08 -0.29 48.25
CA LYS A 503 13.99 0.75 47.74
C LYS A 503 14.22 1.92 48.71
N ARG A 504 13.84 1.84 49.96
CA ARG A 504 14.24 2.83 50.97
C ARG A 504 15.37 2.27 51.83
N PRO A 505 16.56 2.91 51.78
CA PRO A 505 17.73 2.51 52.60
C PRO A 505 17.48 2.64 54.11
#